data_c6a15386724b219a0edc66aae8de30b8
#
_entry.id   c6a15386724b219a0edc66aae8de30b8
#
_cell.length_a   1.000
_cell.length_b   1.000
_cell.length_c   1.000
_cell.angle_alpha   90.00
_cell.angle_beta   90.00
_cell.angle_gamma   90.00
#
_symmetry.space_group_name_H-M   'P 1'
#
loop_
_entity.id
_entity.type
_entity.pdbx_description
1 polymer ?
#
loop_
_entity_poly.entity_id
_entity_poly.type
_entity_poly.pdbx_seq_one_letter_code
_entity_poly.pdbx_strand_id
1 'polypeptide(L)'
;MNDDTTPDLSADPDAPEATGRVQPARRRRILVVDDEPAARVLANRVLTEAGFEVTTVQSGFECLERFRKQPHGFDLVLLDLSMPFMDGEETFKRLRGINPNVVALLSTGFLAQAQERIERMLAGGLAGSIRKPHRPDELLARVHAVLEDVKLSRAGCAASDRTSFA
;
A
#
# COMPACT_ATOMS: atom_id res chain seq x y z
N MET A 1 -7.83 -76.21 -7.03
CA MET A 1 -7.86 -75.73 -8.41
C MET A 1 -8.59 -74.44 -8.43
N ASN A 2 -7.96 -73.35 -8.05
CA ASN A 2 -8.44 -71.99 -8.30
C ASN A 2 -7.22 -71.09 -8.31
N ASP A 3 -6.83 -70.69 -9.54
CA ASP A 3 -5.85 -69.66 -9.79
C ASP A 3 -6.49 -68.31 -9.51
N ASP A 4 -5.99 -67.64 -8.55
CA ASP A 4 -6.35 -66.26 -8.26
C ASP A 4 -5.14 -65.38 -8.59
N THR A 5 -5.13 -64.90 -9.82
CA THR A 5 -4.11 -63.95 -10.32
C THR A 5 -4.60 -62.54 -10.14
N THR A 6 -4.19 -61.89 -9.06
CA THR A 6 -4.35 -60.46 -8.84
C THR A 6 -3.32 -59.70 -9.65
N PRO A 7 -3.69 -58.72 -10.49
CA PRO A 7 -2.72 -57.81 -11.09
C PRO A 7 -2.30 -56.73 -10.10
N ASP A 8 -1.01 -56.66 -9.85
CA ASP A 8 -0.29 -55.61 -9.20
C ASP A 8 -0.45 -54.28 -9.96
N LEU A 9 -1.18 -53.34 -9.37
CA LEU A 9 -1.22 -51.95 -9.81
C LEU A 9 -0.15 -51.16 -9.05
N SER A 10 1.09 -51.25 -9.57
CA SER A 10 2.18 -50.36 -9.22
C SER A 10 1.76 -48.92 -9.56
N ALA A 11 1.47 -48.17 -8.51
CA ALA A 11 1.24 -46.72 -8.58
C ALA A 11 2.54 -46.03 -9.01
N ASP A 12 2.49 -45.32 -10.11
CA ASP A 12 3.53 -44.43 -10.62
C ASP A 12 3.80 -43.30 -9.61
N PRO A 13 5.00 -43.15 -9.02
CA PRO A 13 5.30 -42.10 -8.05
C PRO A 13 5.68 -40.76 -8.69
N ASP A 14 5.48 -40.59 -10.00
CA ASP A 14 5.98 -39.41 -10.73
C ASP A 14 4.86 -38.61 -11.44
N ALA A 15 3.70 -38.53 -10.80
CA ALA A 15 2.69 -37.56 -11.21
C ALA A 15 3.05 -36.17 -10.62
N PRO A 16 3.31 -35.14 -11.46
CA PRO A 16 3.55 -33.79 -10.94
C PRO A 16 2.27 -33.27 -10.27
N GLU A 17 2.28 -33.19 -8.94
CA GLU A 17 1.28 -32.48 -8.19
C GLU A 17 1.34 -30.99 -8.52
N ALA A 18 0.72 -30.61 -9.63
CA ALA A 18 0.46 -29.22 -9.98
C ALA A 18 -0.71 -28.68 -9.14
N THR A 19 -0.58 -28.75 -7.82
CA THR A 19 -1.43 -27.95 -6.96
C THR A 19 -0.78 -26.58 -6.79
N GLY A 20 -0.91 -25.75 -7.83
CA GLY A 20 -0.74 -24.31 -7.70
C GLY A 20 -1.76 -23.78 -6.70
N ARG A 21 -1.45 -23.85 -5.40
CA ARG A 21 -2.15 -23.09 -4.40
C ARG A 21 -1.96 -21.62 -4.78
N VAL A 22 -2.96 -21.05 -5.47
CA VAL A 22 -3.11 -19.60 -5.57
C VAL A 22 -3.31 -19.13 -4.13
N GLN A 23 -2.22 -18.69 -3.50
CA GLN A 23 -2.32 -18.03 -2.19
C GLN A 23 -3.25 -16.83 -2.41
N PRO A 24 -4.29 -16.66 -1.59
CA PRO A 24 -5.14 -15.49 -1.71
C PRO A 24 -4.26 -14.26 -1.62
N ALA A 25 -4.33 -13.39 -2.63
CA ALA A 25 -3.53 -12.19 -2.69
C ALA A 25 -3.72 -11.41 -1.38
N ARG A 26 -2.61 -11.16 -0.68
CA ARG A 26 -2.62 -10.41 0.58
C ARG A 26 -3.39 -9.10 0.40
N ARG A 27 -4.34 -8.83 1.28
CA ARG A 27 -5.03 -7.52 1.29
C ARG A 27 -4.01 -6.42 1.46
N ARG A 28 -4.11 -5.38 0.63
CA ARG A 28 -3.24 -4.21 0.73
C ARG A 28 -3.59 -3.42 1.99
N ARG A 29 -2.57 -2.97 2.70
CA ARG A 29 -2.68 -2.29 3.99
C ARG A 29 -2.47 -0.79 3.84
N ILE A 30 -3.42 0.00 4.32
CA ILE A 30 -3.39 1.45 4.24
C ILE A 30 -3.35 2.04 5.66
N LEU A 31 -2.41 2.95 5.89
CA LEU A 31 -2.36 3.77 7.10
C LEU A 31 -2.98 5.13 6.81
N VAL A 32 -4.08 5.46 7.48
CA VAL A 32 -4.75 6.75 7.36
C VAL A 32 -4.35 7.64 8.53
N VAL A 33 -3.81 8.82 8.23
CA VAL A 33 -3.28 9.79 9.19
C VAL A 33 -4.02 11.11 9.00
N ASP A 34 -4.86 11.48 9.94
CA ASP A 34 -5.69 12.67 9.87
C ASP A 34 -6.14 13.06 11.29
N ASP A 35 -6.03 14.31 11.70
CA ASP A 35 -6.43 14.74 13.04
C ASP A 35 -7.96 14.90 13.17
N GLU A 36 -8.67 15.05 12.06
CA GLU A 36 -10.12 15.17 12.03
C GLU A 36 -10.82 13.80 12.14
N PRO A 37 -11.60 13.53 13.22
CA PRO A 37 -12.26 12.25 13.41
C PRO A 37 -13.22 11.87 12.29
N ALA A 38 -13.96 12.85 11.74
CA ALA A 38 -14.93 12.59 10.67
C ALA A 38 -14.23 12.13 9.38
N ALA A 39 -13.10 12.76 9.02
CA ALA A 39 -12.30 12.37 7.86
C ALA A 39 -11.72 10.96 8.03
N ARG A 40 -11.19 10.62 9.21
CA ARG A 40 -10.71 9.27 9.51
C ARG A 40 -11.80 8.20 9.37
N VAL A 41 -12.99 8.47 9.94
CA VAL A 41 -14.13 7.52 9.87
C VAL A 41 -14.56 7.31 8.43
N LEU A 42 -14.67 8.38 7.64
CA LEU A 42 -15.05 8.30 6.23
C LEU A 42 -14.01 7.50 5.42
N ALA A 43 -12.73 7.85 5.54
CA ALA A 43 -11.66 7.16 4.82
C ALA A 43 -11.57 5.68 5.21
N ASN A 44 -11.66 5.37 6.52
CA ASN A 44 -11.67 4.00 7.00
C ASN A 44 -12.82 3.19 6.38
N ARG A 45 -14.04 3.72 6.41
CA ARG A 45 -15.21 3.06 5.85
C ARG A 45 -15.05 2.79 4.35
N VAL A 46 -14.75 3.83 3.57
CA VAL A 46 -14.62 3.76 2.12
C VAL A 46 -13.55 2.75 1.70
N LEU A 47 -12.38 2.80 2.33
CA LEU A 47 -11.27 1.92 1.99
C LEU A 47 -11.50 0.47 2.45
N THR A 48 -12.14 0.27 3.60
CA THR A 48 -12.47 -1.08 4.10
C THR A 48 -13.54 -1.75 3.24
N GLU A 49 -14.58 -1.01 2.83
CA GLU A 49 -15.61 -1.49 1.90
C GLU A 49 -15.01 -1.87 0.54
N ALA A 50 -13.93 -1.21 0.11
CA ALA A 50 -13.17 -1.55 -1.10
C ALA A 50 -12.19 -2.73 -0.93
N GLY A 51 -12.14 -3.35 0.25
CA GLY A 51 -11.34 -4.56 0.51
C GLY A 51 -9.92 -4.32 1.03
N PHE A 52 -9.55 -3.07 1.36
CA PHE A 52 -8.28 -2.75 2.00
C PHE A 52 -8.30 -3.09 3.51
N GLU A 53 -7.13 -3.42 4.06
CA GLU A 53 -6.92 -3.46 5.51
C GLU A 53 -6.48 -2.06 5.96
N VAL A 54 -7.30 -1.40 6.80
CA VAL A 54 -7.10 0.00 7.16
C VAL A 54 -6.71 0.13 8.62
N THR A 55 -5.66 0.89 8.88
CA THR A 55 -5.29 1.37 10.21
C THR A 55 -5.41 2.88 10.23
N THR A 56 -6.02 3.44 11.27
CA THR A 56 -6.18 4.90 11.41
C THR A 56 -5.39 5.42 12.60
N VAL A 57 -4.78 6.59 12.47
CA VAL A 57 -4.09 7.32 13.53
C VAL A 57 -4.41 8.81 13.43
N GLN A 58 -4.31 9.53 14.54
CA GLN A 58 -4.77 10.92 14.63
C GLN A 58 -3.65 11.96 14.56
N SER A 59 -2.39 11.55 14.45
CA SER A 59 -1.26 12.47 14.43
C SER A 59 -0.05 11.90 13.69
N GLY A 60 0.86 12.79 13.28
CA GLY A 60 2.14 12.39 12.72
C GLY A 60 3.00 11.58 13.69
N PHE A 61 2.91 11.83 14.99
CA PHE A 61 3.63 11.06 16.01
C PHE A 61 3.17 9.61 16.07
N GLU A 62 1.85 9.38 16.14
CA GLU A 62 1.30 8.02 16.12
C GLU A 62 1.61 7.29 14.79
N CYS A 63 1.55 8.02 13.68
CA CYS A 63 1.96 7.51 12.38
C CYS A 63 3.38 6.96 12.42
N LEU A 64 4.35 7.76 12.89
CA LEU A 64 5.74 7.37 12.96
C LEU A 64 5.98 6.21 13.94
N GLU A 65 5.27 6.18 15.06
CA GLU A 65 5.34 5.08 16.02
C GLU A 65 4.88 3.75 15.39
N ARG A 66 3.73 3.76 14.70
CA ARG A 66 3.21 2.60 13.98
C ARG A 66 4.15 2.15 12.88
N PHE A 67 4.66 3.12 12.11
CA PHE A 67 5.53 2.85 10.98
C PHE A 67 6.89 2.28 11.40
N ARG A 68 7.47 2.73 12.52
CA ARG A 68 8.72 2.17 13.08
C ARG A 68 8.56 0.72 13.50
N LYS A 69 7.41 0.34 14.05
CA LYS A 69 7.13 -1.07 14.42
C LYS A 69 7.01 -1.98 13.19
N GLN A 70 6.57 -1.45 12.06
CA GLN A 70 6.36 -2.20 10.81
C GLN A 70 6.74 -1.32 9.58
N PRO A 71 8.03 -1.09 9.29
CA PRO A 71 8.46 -0.17 8.22
C PRO A 71 8.02 -0.58 6.81
N HIS A 72 7.70 -1.85 6.61
CA HIS A 72 7.19 -2.42 5.36
C HIS A 72 5.76 -2.97 5.52
N GLY A 73 5.08 -2.60 6.60
CA GLY A 73 3.77 -3.12 6.95
C GLY A 73 2.62 -2.49 6.20
N PHE A 74 2.83 -1.34 5.55
CA PHE A 74 1.80 -0.60 4.83
C PHE A 74 2.17 -0.44 3.36
N ASP A 75 1.17 -0.65 2.50
CA ASP A 75 1.31 -0.49 1.05
C ASP A 75 1.12 0.98 0.64
N LEU A 76 0.39 1.78 1.45
CA LEU A 76 0.15 3.20 1.24
C LEU A 76 -0.11 3.91 2.57
N VAL A 77 0.36 5.14 2.69
CA VAL A 77 0.02 6.08 3.76
C VAL A 77 -0.83 7.20 3.15
N LEU A 78 -2.10 7.31 3.59
CA LEU A 78 -2.95 8.46 3.29
C LEU A 78 -2.73 9.50 4.40
N LEU A 79 -2.14 10.64 4.06
CA LEU A 79 -1.58 11.58 5.02
C LEU A 79 -2.23 12.96 4.87
N ASP A 80 -2.84 13.45 5.94
CA ASP A 80 -3.31 14.83 5.97
C ASP A 80 -2.12 15.80 6.05
N LEU A 81 -2.21 16.92 5.31
CA LEU A 81 -1.18 17.95 5.33
C LEU A 81 -1.25 18.80 6.60
N SER A 82 -2.46 19.14 7.05
CA SER A 82 -2.69 20.20 8.04
C SER A 82 -3.00 19.63 9.43
N MET A 83 -2.04 18.98 10.04
CA MET A 83 -2.17 18.45 11.40
C MET A 83 -1.44 19.32 12.43
N PRO A 84 -1.92 19.38 13.69
CA PRO A 84 -1.25 20.12 14.75
C PRO A 84 0.07 19.46 15.17
N PHE A 85 1.01 20.25 15.68
CA PHE A 85 2.34 19.88 16.21
C PHE A 85 3.31 19.25 15.19
N MET A 86 2.87 18.35 14.33
CA MET A 86 3.65 17.76 13.27
C MET A 86 2.76 17.62 12.04
N ASP A 87 3.00 18.44 11.05
CA ASP A 87 2.23 18.46 9.81
C ASP A 87 2.59 17.30 8.87
N GLY A 88 1.85 17.18 7.76
CA GLY A 88 2.05 16.11 6.80
C GLY A 88 3.41 16.17 6.09
N GLU A 89 3.97 17.35 5.85
CA GLU A 89 5.29 17.49 5.21
C GLU A 89 6.41 16.94 6.10
N GLU A 90 6.44 17.35 7.37
CA GLU A 90 7.42 16.85 8.33
C GLU A 90 7.22 15.35 8.61
N THR A 91 5.96 14.90 8.70
CA THR A 91 5.65 13.47 8.86
C THR A 91 6.18 12.67 7.68
N PHE A 92 5.92 13.10 6.45
CA PHE A 92 6.42 12.45 5.23
C PHE A 92 7.94 12.38 5.18
N LYS A 93 8.64 13.48 5.47
CA LYS A 93 10.09 13.53 5.54
C LYS A 93 10.65 12.49 6.50
N ARG A 94 10.05 12.36 7.69
CA ARG A 94 10.46 11.36 8.68
C ARG A 94 10.14 9.93 8.28
N LEU A 95 8.99 9.69 7.63
CA LEU A 95 8.65 8.39 7.04
C LEU A 95 9.68 7.96 6.00
N ARG A 96 10.11 8.88 5.13
CA ARG A 96 11.19 8.66 4.14
C ARG A 96 12.52 8.31 4.80
N GLY A 97 12.83 8.89 5.96
CA GLY A 97 14.01 8.55 6.75
C GLY A 97 13.97 7.13 7.33
N ILE A 98 12.77 6.58 7.60
CA ILE A 98 12.58 5.21 8.09
C ILE A 98 12.56 4.21 6.92
N ASN A 99 11.80 4.52 5.88
CA ASN A 99 11.70 3.72 4.66
C ASN A 99 11.72 4.63 3.43
N PRO A 100 12.84 4.71 2.69
CA PRO A 100 12.94 5.52 1.49
C PRO A 100 11.93 5.20 0.39
N ASN A 101 11.35 4.00 0.42
CA ASN A 101 10.36 3.53 -0.56
C ASN A 101 8.92 3.62 -0.05
N VAL A 102 8.66 4.41 1.00
CA VAL A 102 7.29 4.62 1.49
C VAL A 102 6.43 5.26 0.40
N VAL A 103 5.26 4.70 0.18
CA VAL A 103 4.26 5.24 -0.73
C VAL A 103 3.30 6.10 0.08
N ALA A 104 3.26 7.39 -0.19
CA ALA A 104 2.37 8.32 0.51
C ALA A 104 1.51 9.11 -0.49
N LEU A 105 0.22 9.22 -0.17
CA LEU A 105 -0.76 10.05 -0.85
C LEU A 105 -1.19 11.16 0.11
N LEU A 106 -1.01 12.41 -0.29
CA LEU A 106 -1.35 13.56 0.54
C LEU A 106 -2.82 13.93 0.39
N SER A 107 -3.52 14.16 1.50
CA SER A 107 -4.87 14.71 1.54
C SER A 107 -4.82 16.14 2.09
N THR A 108 -5.42 17.14 1.40
CA THR A 108 -5.32 18.53 1.81
C THR A 108 -6.53 19.36 1.42
N GLY A 109 -7.00 20.24 2.32
CA GLY A 109 -8.11 21.17 2.09
C GLY A 109 -7.74 22.42 1.29
N PHE A 110 -6.47 22.85 1.30
CA PHE A 110 -6.03 24.13 0.75
C PHE A 110 -4.93 23.97 -0.30
N LEU A 111 -5.27 23.35 -1.44
CA LEU A 111 -4.32 23.11 -2.52
C LEU A 111 -3.59 24.37 -3.01
N ALA A 112 -4.31 25.50 -3.18
CA ALA A 112 -3.73 26.74 -3.69
C ALA A 112 -2.65 27.33 -2.78
N GLN A 113 -2.83 27.24 -1.46
CA GLN A 113 -1.86 27.73 -0.46
C GLN A 113 -0.74 26.72 -0.16
N ALA A 114 -0.96 25.46 -0.50
CA ALA A 114 -0.02 24.37 -0.28
C ALA A 114 0.76 23.97 -1.54
N GLN A 115 0.56 24.65 -2.67
CA GLN A 115 1.08 24.26 -3.98
C GLN A 115 2.59 24.03 -3.94
N GLU A 116 3.37 25.02 -3.50
CA GLU A 116 4.83 24.90 -3.42
C GLU A 116 5.30 23.76 -2.51
N ARG A 117 4.58 23.54 -1.40
CA ARG A 117 4.89 22.44 -0.46
C ARG A 117 4.64 21.09 -1.13
N ILE A 118 3.51 20.94 -1.81
CA ILE A 118 3.15 19.72 -2.55
C ILE A 118 4.18 19.44 -3.64
N GLU A 119 4.61 20.44 -4.40
CA GLU A 119 5.64 20.31 -5.43
C GLU A 119 6.98 19.82 -4.85
N ARG A 120 7.42 20.40 -3.72
CA ARG A 120 8.62 19.91 -3.01
C ARG A 120 8.46 18.46 -2.54
N MET A 121 7.29 18.10 -2.01
CA MET A 121 7.01 16.74 -1.57
C MET A 121 6.97 15.74 -2.74
N LEU A 122 6.40 16.13 -3.89
CA LEU A 122 6.42 15.32 -5.12
C LEU A 122 7.84 15.10 -5.63
N ALA A 123 8.67 16.15 -5.66
CA ALA A 123 10.09 16.02 -5.98
C ALA A 123 10.85 15.13 -4.98
N GLY A 124 10.40 15.10 -3.72
CA GLY A 124 10.89 14.22 -2.65
C GLY A 124 10.33 12.80 -2.68
N GLY A 125 9.52 12.43 -3.69
CA GLY A 125 8.98 11.08 -3.87
C GLY A 125 7.60 10.84 -3.27
N LEU A 126 6.81 11.89 -3.03
CA LEU A 126 5.39 11.76 -2.72
C LEU A 126 4.67 11.18 -3.96
N ALA A 127 3.81 10.20 -3.77
CA ALA A 127 3.13 9.53 -4.88
C ALA A 127 1.98 10.36 -5.50
N GLY A 128 1.50 11.38 -4.81
CA GLY A 128 0.48 12.28 -5.30
C GLY A 128 -0.28 13.00 -4.20
N SER A 129 -1.29 13.76 -4.59
CA SER A 129 -2.19 14.45 -3.67
C SER A 129 -3.65 14.31 -4.09
N ILE A 130 -4.55 14.48 -3.11
CA ILE A 130 -6.01 14.56 -3.29
C ILE A 130 -6.56 15.72 -2.49
N ARG A 131 -7.53 16.43 -3.08
CA ARG A 131 -8.17 17.58 -2.44
C ARG A 131 -9.30 17.16 -1.51
N LYS A 132 -9.34 17.74 -0.30
CA LYS A 132 -10.50 17.69 0.59
C LYS A 132 -11.49 18.84 0.25
N PRO A 133 -12.80 18.65 0.41
CA PRO A 133 -13.47 17.37 0.62
C PRO A 133 -13.44 16.53 -0.65
N HIS A 134 -13.06 15.26 -0.54
CA HIS A 134 -13.11 14.32 -1.65
C HIS A 134 -14.33 13.41 -1.55
N ARG A 135 -14.84 12.99 -2.69
CA ARG A 135 -15.89 11.97 -2.79
C ARG A 135 -15.29 10.57 -2.57
N PRO A 136 -16.08 9.59 -2.10
CA PRO A 136 -15.63 8.22 -1.94
C PRO A 136 -15.01 7.61 -3.21
N ASP A 137 -15.64 7.84 -4.36
CA ASP A 137 -15.16 7.38 -5.66
C ASP A 137 -13.82 8.02 -6.07
N GLU A 138 -13.63 9.31 -5.80
CA GLU A 138 -12.38 10.02 -6.06
C GLU A 138 -11.23 9.49 -5.20
N LEU A 139 -11.50 9.26 -3.91
CA LEU A 139 -10.51 8.68 -3.01
C LEU A 139 -10.06 7.30 -3.47
N LEU A 140 -11.01 6.42 -3.80
CA LEU A 140 -10.72 5.09 -4.29
C LEU A 140 -9.95 5.10 -5.60
N ALA A 141 -10.39 5.90 -6.57
CA ALA A 141 -9.71 6.02 -7.86
C ALA A 141 -8.25 6.46 -7.67
N ARG A 142 -8.01 7.44 -6.79
CA ARG A 142 -6.66 7.96 -6.52
C ARG A 142 -5.78 6.93 -5.82
N VAL A 143 -6.31 6.24 -4.82
CA VAL A 143 -5.60 5.16 -4.10
C VAL A 143 -5.23 4.03 -5.06
N HIS A 144 -6.15 3.58 -5.90
CA HIS A 144 -5.88 2.55 -6.90
C HIS A 144 -4.81 2.97 -7.90
N ALA A 145 -4.90 4.19 -8.45
CA ALA A 145 -3.90 4.71 -9.39
C ALA A 145 -2.49 4.70 -8.79
N VAL A 146 -2.32 5.22 -7.57
CA VAL A 146 -1.03 5.25 -6.89
C VAL A 146 -0.48 3.83 -6.65
N LEU A 147 -1.34 2.90 -6.22
CA LEU A 147 -0.92 1.53 -5.94
C LEU A 147 -0.56 0.73 -7.21
N GLU A 148 -1.20 1.01 -8.34
CA GLU A 148 -0.84 0.39 -9.63
C GLU A 148 0.45 0.98 -10.21
N ASP A 149 0.67 2.30 -10.14
CA ASP A 149 1.91 2.95 -10.56
C ASP A 149 3.14 2.38 -9.82
N VAL A 150 3.00 2.15 -8.51
CA VAL A 150 4.06 1.54 -7.69
C VAL A 150 4.32 0.09 -8.11
N LYS A 151 3.29 -0.67 -8.44
CA LYS A 151 3.42 -2.06 -8.91
C LYS A 151 4.18 -2.12 -10.23
N LEU A 152 3.84 -1.25 -11.18
CA LEU A 152 4.51 -1.17 -12.48
C LEU A 152 5.98 -0.75 -12.34
N SER A 153 6.28 0.23 -11.49
CA SER A 153 7.64 0.70 -11.24
C SER A 153 8.52 -0.39 -10.61
N ARG A 154 7.98 -1.19 -9.69
CA ARG A 154 8.70 -2.32 -9.07
C ARG A 154 8.89 -3.48 -10.04
N ALA A 155 7.93 -3.75 -10.92
CA ALA A 155 8.04 -4.79 -11.94
C ALA A 155 9.08 -4.44 -13.01
N GLY A 156 9.15 -3.17 -13.43
CA GLY A 156 10.15 -2.68 -14.40
C GLY A 156 11.59 -2.75 -13.87
N CYS A 157 11.80 -2.47 -12.58
CA CYS A 157 13.12 -2.58 -11.95
C CYS A 157 13.61 -4.04 -11.84
N ALA A 158 12.72 -4.98 -11.63
CA ALA A 158 13.06 -6.42 -11.56
C ALA A 158 13.41 -7.03 -12.93
N ALA A 159 12.99 -6.40 -14.03
CA ALA A 159 13.29 -6.87 -15.39
C ALA A 159 14.68 -6.41 -15.89
N SER A 160 15.19 -5.27 -15.43
CA SER A 160 16.49 -4.74 -15.84
C SER A 160 17.69 -5.42 -15.18
N ASP A 161 17.50 -6.13 -14.08
CA ASP A 161 18.59 -6.80 -13.35
C ASP A 161 18.94 -8.20 -13.89
N ARG A 162 18.20 -8.69 -14.90
CA ARG A 162 18.45 -10.02 -15.52
C ARG A 162 19.29 -9.98 -16.79
N THR A 163 19.72 -8.82 -17.26
CA THR A 163 20.42 -8.68 -18.54
C THR A 163 21.93 -8.39 -18.40
N SER A 164 22.51 -8.49 -17.21
CA SER A 164 23.93 -8.18 -16.96
C SER A 164 24.77 -9.38 -16.55
N PHE A 165 24.49 -10.57 -17.10
CA PHE A 165 25.41 -11.72 -17.07
C PHE A 165 25.36 -12.45 -18.41
N ALA A 166 26.10 -11.93 -19.36
CA ALA A 166 26.55 -12.66 -20.55
C ALA A 166 27.97 -12.18 -20.87
#